data_332456ba7fcf2c4517b1cac3e3bd0416
#
_entry.id   332456ba7fcf2c4517b1cac3e3bd0416
#
_cell.length_a   1.000
_cell.length_b   1.000
_cell.length_c   1.000
_cell.angle_alpha   90.00
_cell.angle_beta   90.00
_cell.angle_gamma   90.00
#
_symmetry.space_group_name_H-M   'P 1'
#
loop_
_entity.id
_entity.type
_entity.pdbx_description
1 polymer ?
#
loop_
_entity_poly.entity_id
_entity_poly.type
_entity_poly.pdbx_seq_one_letter_code
_entity_poly.pdbx_strand_id
1 'polypeptide(L)'
;QLEHLAYYGVGAAVSLGSDAGDETLALRDGAISGAARFLSSGPGITRPEPGRSEVPHWVNTEDEARAAVQELASLQVDIVKIWVDDRGGQYEKLTPALFGAIIDEAHEHDLQVTAHIFALSDAKGLLRAGVDAFAHSVRDRDVDDEFVALVRERPDFVLVPNLPNPGVAADLSWLSGTVPADQLSAMQARATGNPQAQESFGIQARNLARLSEAGVRIGFGTDGGAPWAVHQELEDMVSAGMTPSDAIVAATSTSAELLHLSDVGTLASGQSADFVVLDANPLNDITNTRRIASVYLRGSEVDREAISARLLAAGG
;
A
#
# COMPACT_ATOMS: atom_id res chain seq x y z
N GLN A 1 2.20 16.42 2.15
CA GLN A 1 2.01 15.15 1.43
C GLN A 1 0.54 14.71 1.42
N LEU A 2 -0.20 14.77 2.54
CA LEU A 2 -1.61 14.35 2.61
C LEU A 2 -2.54 15.19 1.71
N GLU A 3 -2.32 16.49 1.58
CA GLU A 3 -3.03 17.33 0.59
C GLU A 3 -2.68 16.95 -0.85
N HIS A 4 -1.42 16.56 -1.09
CA HIS A 4 -0.98 16.12 -2.42
C HIS A 4 -1.62 14.76 -2.78
N LEU A 5 -1.77 13.85 -1.81
CA LEU A 5 -2.56 12.63 -1.98
C LEU A 5 -4.02 12.95 -2.30
N ALA A 6 -4.63 13.88 -1.56
CA ALA A 6 -6.01 14.32 -1.82
C ALA A 6 -6.18 14.94 -3.22
N TYR A 7 -5.18 15.67 -3.73
CA TYR A 7 -5.18 16.18 -5.10
C TYR A 7 -5.39 15.06 -6.13
N TYR A 8 -4.80 13.88 -5.90
CA TYR A 8 -4.94 12.70 -6.76
C TYR A 8 -6.08 11.77 -6.38
N GLY A 9 -7.02 12.23 -5.53
CA GLY A 9 -8.24 11.50 -5.20
C GLY A 9 -8.08 10.47 -4.09
N VAL A 10 -7.00 10.50 -3.33
CA VAL A 10 -6.79 9.59 -2.18
C VAL A 10 -7.49 10.16 -0.96
N GLY A 11 -8.48 9.44 -0.43
CA GLY A 11 -9.23 9.83 0.79
C GLY A 11 -8.57 9.41 2.09
N ALA A 12 -7.82 8.29 2.07
CA ALA A 12 -7.09 7.79 3.23
C ALA A 12 -5.79 7.10 2.79
N ALA A 13 -4.77 7.15 3.63
CA ALA A 13 -3.49 6.48 3.42
C ALA A 13 -2.90 6.01 4.74
N VAL A 14 -2.30 4.80 4.75
CA VAL A 14 -1.58 4.25 5.89
C VAL A 14 -0.08 4.27 5.64
N SER A 15 0.69 4.73 6.62
CA SER A 15 2.13 4.59 6.65
C SER A 15 2.51 3.28 7.36
N LEU A 16 3.41 2.50 6.76
CA LEU A 16 3.72 1.14 7.19
C LEU A 16 5.17 1.01 7.69
N GLY A 17 5.35 1.18 9.01
CA GLY A 17 6.52 0.72 9.73
C GLY A 17 7.69 1.68 9.85
N SER A 18 7.56 2.92 9.35
CA SER A 18 8.65 3.90 9.39
C SER A 18 8.31 5.15 10.21
N ASP A 19 7.20 5.14 10.93
CA ASP A 19 6.76 6.27 11.72
C ASP A 19 7.32 6.18 13.14
N ALA A 20 8.01 7.21 13.56
CA ALA A 20 8.54 7.34 14.91
C ALA A 20 8.13 8.69 15.53
N GLY A 21 7.85 8.63 16.83
CA GLY A 21 7.57 9.82 17.65
C GLY A 21 6.12 10.28 17.65
N ASP A 22 5.83 11.09 18.64
CA ASP A 22 4.46 11.55 18.95
C ASP A 22 3.86 12.45 17.88
N GLU A 23 4.69 13.14 17.07
CA GLU A 23 4.22 14.06 16.02
C GLU A 23 3.45 13.33 14.92
N THR A 24 3.89 12.12 14.56
CA THR A 24 3.22 11.32 13.53
C THR A 24 1.86 10.80 14.04
N LEU A 25 1.80 10.36 15.29
CA LEU A 25 0.56 9.92 15.91
C LEU A 25 -0.42 11.08 16.10
N ALA A 26 0.08 12.27 16.48
CA ALA A 26 -0.75 13.49 16.56
C ALA A 26 -1.32 13.90 15.19
N LEU A 27 -0.59 13.64 14.10
CA LEU A 27 -1.08 13.88 12.74
C LEU A 27 -2.24 12.92 12.37
N ARG A 28 -2.16 11.65 12.81
CA ARG A 28 -3.23 10.66 12.66
C ARG A 28 -4.49 11.09 13.39
N ASP A 29 -4.35 11.54 14.63
CA ASP A 29 -5.47 11.93 15.51
C ASP A 29 -6.11 13.26 15.10
N GLY A 30 -5.46 14.03 14.20
CA GLY A 30 -5.91 15.32 13.70
C GLY A 30 -6.56 15.23 12.31
N ALA A 31 -7.76 15.79 12.16
CA ALA A 31 -8.38 15.94 10.83
C ALA A 31 -7.85 17.21 10.14
N ILE A 32 -7.10 17.04 9.05
CA ILE A 32 -6.64 18.16 8.20
C ILE A 32 -7.69 18.38 7.10
N SER A 33 -8.24 19.59 7.04
CA SER A 33 -9.22 19.95 6.00
C SER A 33 -8.56 19.89 4.61
N GLY A 34 -9.23 19.26 3.63
CA GLY A 34 -8.74 19.13 2.26
C GLY A 34 -7.57 18.16 2.08
N ALA A 35 -7.23 17.37 3.11
CA ALA A 35 -6.17 16.36 3.06
C ALA A 35 -6.71 14.96 3.28
N ALA A 36 -5.99 13.95 2.77
CA ALA A 36 -6.27 12.54 3.02
C ALA A 36 -6.22 12.23 4.53
N ARG A 37 -7.06 11.30 4.99
CA ARG A 37 -6.97 10.71 6.34
C ARG A 37 -5.64 9.97 6.46
N PHE A 38 -4.93 10.17 7.55
CA PHE A 38 -3.67 9.50 7.82
C PHE A 38 -3.87 8.39 8.85
N LEU A 39 -3.32 7.20 8.55
CA LEU A 39 -3.24 6.05 9.43
C LEU A 39 -1.77 5.64 9.56
N SER A 40 -1.44 4.95 10.65
CA SER A 40 -0.06 4.58 10.93
C SER A 40 0.04 3.22 11.61
N SER A 41 1.02 2.45 11.19
CA SER A 41 1.46 1.26 11.92
C SER A 41 2.52 1.57 12.99
N GLY A 42 2.85 2.86 13.18
CA GLY A 42 3.98 3.22 14.02
C GLY A 42 5.31 2.64 13.50
N PRO A 43 6.29 2.39 14.39
CA PRO A 43 7.46 1.57 14.08
C PRO A 43 7.03 0.15 13.72
N GLY A 44 7.58 -0.41 12.64
CA GLY A 44 7.36 -1.82 12.32
C GLY A 44 8.27 -2.74 13.15
N ILE A 45 8.19 -4.04 12.91
CA ILE A 45 9.00 -5.04 13.62
C ILE A 45 9.83 -5.84 12.62
N THR A 46 11.13 -5.99 12.88
CA THR A 46 12.05 -6.78 12.05
C THR A 46 13.18 -7.37 12.89
N ARG A 47 14.03 -8.20 12.28
CA ARG A 47 15.34 -8.53 12.81
C ARG A 47 16.27 -7.31 12.71
N PRO A 48 17.36 -7.25 13.49
CA PRO A 48 18.34 -6.16 13.38
C PRO A 48 18.86 -5.98 11.94
N GLU A 49 18.67 -4.78 11.38
CA GLU A 49 19.19 -4.35 10.07
C GLU A 49 20.10 -3.12 10.24
N PRO A 50 21.28 -3.25 10.88
CA PRO A 50 22.14 -2.10 11.19
C PRO A 50 22.60 -1.39 9.91
N GLY A 51 22.49 -0.04 9.93
CA GLY A 51 22.84 0.81 8.80
C GLY A 51 21.75 0.97 7.75
N ARG A 52 20.59 0.32 7.90
CA ARG A 52 19.45 0.49 6.99
C ARG A 52 18.35 1.37 7.60
N SER A 53 17.75 0.94 8.70
CA SER A 53 16.77 1.74 9.43
C SER A 53 16.75 1.31 10.89
N GLU A 54 16.80 2.27 11.80
CA GLU A 54 16.71 2.07 13.25
C GLU A 54 15.33 2.43 13.81
N VAL A 55 14.39 2.81 12.96
CA VAL A 55 13.01 3.13 13.38
C VAL A 55 12.23 1.89 13.79
N PRO A 56 12.28 0.74 13.06
CA PRO A 56 11.56 -0.46 13.46
C PRO A 56 12.12 -1.07 14.75
N HIS A 57 11.24 -1.71 15.51
CA HIS A 57 11.66 -2.56 16.63
C HIS A 57 12.50 -3.73 16.12
N TRP A 58 13.70 -3.86 16.64
CA TRP A 58 14.58 -5.00 16.38
C TRP A 58 14.38 -6.07 17.42
N VAL A 59 13.96 -7.26 17.01
CA VAL A 59 13.63 -8.35 17.92
C VAL A 59 14.47 -9.60 17.63
N ASN A 60 14.94 -10.26 18.70
CA ASN A 60 15.76 -11.46 18.64
C ASN A 60 15.10 -12.65 19.31
N THR A 61 14.15 -12.39 20.22
CA THR A 61 13.44 -13.40 21.02
C THR A 61 11.92 -13.20 20.88
N GLU A 62 11.15 -14.24 21.20
CA GLU A 62 9.68 -14.16 21.22
C GLU A 62 9.18 -13.17 22.27
N ASP A 63 9.85 -13.06 23.41
CA ASP A 63 9.49 -12.08 24.45
C ASP A 63 9.69 -10.64 23.95
N GLU A 64 10.80 -10.35 23.24
CA GLU A 64 11.01 -9.04 22.61
C GLU A 64 9.98 -8.77 21.53
N ALA A 65 9.59 -9.79 20.75
CA ALA A 65 8.58 -9.68 19.71
C ALA A 65 7.20 -9.32 20.29
N ARG A 66 6.77 -10.00 21.36
CA ARG A 66 5.52 -9.69 22.08
C ARG A 66 5.57 -8.30 22.73
N ALA A 67 6.67 -7.94 23.37
CA ALA A 67 6.83 -6.62 23.99
C ALA A 67 6.71 -5.48 22.95
N ALA A 68 7.27 -5.66 21.75
CA ALA A 68 7.13 -4.69 20.65
C ALA A 68 5.67 -4.53 20.22
N VAL A 69 4.89 -5.61 20.13
CA VAL A 69 3.45 -5.54 19.80
C VAL A 69 2.68 -4.84 20.91
N GLN A 70 2.95 -5.13 22.20
CA GLN A 70 2.31 -4.48 23.33
C GLN A 70 2.55 -2.96 23.33
N GLU A 71 3.76 -2.53 22.97
CA GLU A 71 4.07 -1.11 22.78
C GLU A 71 3.23 -0.51 21.64
N LEU A 72 3.18 -1.16 20.46
CA LEU A 72 2.35 -0.71 19.34
C LEU A 72 0.86 -0.64 19.70
N ALA A 73 0.34 -1.62 20.44
CA ALA A 73 -1.02 -1.62 20.94
C ALA A 73 -1.28 -0.44 21.90
N SER A 74 -0.31 -0.10 22.76
CA SER A 74 -0.44 1.07 23.65
C SER A 74 -0.45 2.39 22.89
N LEU A 75 0.20 2.46 21.72
CA LEU A 75 0.18 3.59 20.79
C LEU A 75 -1.10 3.62 19.93
N GLN A 76 -1.94 2.59 20.06
CA GLN A 76 -3.18 2.46 19.30
C GLN A 76 -2.95 2.53 17.77
N VAL A 77 -1.91 1.84 17.28
CA VAL A 77 -1.64 1.78 15.83
C VAL A 77 -2.82 1.17 15.07
N ASP A 78 -2.96 1.53 13.79
CA ASP A 78 -4.07 1.06 12.96
C ASP A 78 -3.84 -0.38 12.44
N ILE A 79 -2.59 -0.82 12.34
CA ILE A 79 -2.18 -2.14 11.88
C ILE A 79 -0.72 -2.40 12.30
N VAL A 80 -0.34 -3.64 12.58
CA VAL A 80 1.06 -4.00 12.84
C VAL A 80 1.78 -4.30 11.52
N LYS A 81 2.99 -3.74 11.33
CA LYS A 81 3.84 -4.00 10.17
C LYS A 81 5.06 -4.83 10.55
N ILE A 82 5.31 -5.89 9.78
CA ILE A 82 6.54 -6.71 9.92
C ILE A 82 7.28 -6.85 8.60
N TRP A 83 8.61 -7.14 8.67
CA TRP A 83 9.40 -7.50 7.50
C TRP A 83 9.97 -8.90 7.64
N VAL A 84 9.69 -9.76 6.65
CA VAL A 84 10.21 -11.13 6.56
C VAL A 84 11.01 -11.24 5.26
N ASP A 85 12.22 -10.68 5.30
CA ASP A 85 13.10 -10.59 4.15
C ASP A 85 14.56 -10.52 4.65
N ASP A 86 15.45 -11.32 4.08
CA ASP A 86 16.89 -11.36 4.43
C ASP A 86 17.74 -10.38 3.60
N ARG A 87 17.10 -9.59 2.74
CA ARG A 87 17.74 -8.63 1.84
C ARG A 87 18.81 -9.25 0.95
N GLY A 88 18.52 -10.43 0.41
CA GLY A 88 19.48 -11.17 -0.39
C GLY A 88 20.61 -11.79 0.42
N GLY A 89 20.33 -12.16 1.68
CA GLY A 89 21.27 -12.79 2.61
C GLY A 89 22.17 -11.79 3.36
N GLN A 90 21.84 -10.49 3.34
CA GLN A 90 22.61 -9.48 4.09
C GLN A 90 22.28 -9.47 5.58
N TYR A 91 21.04 -9.79 5.94
CA TYR A 91 20.54 -9.77 7.30
C TYR A 91 19.82 -11.06 7.65
N GLU A 92 19.73 -11.35 8.93
CA GLU A 92 18.81 -12.38 9.41
C GLU A 92 17.37 -11.85 9.31
N LYS A 93 16.42 -12.71 8.92
CA LYS A 93 15.00 -12.37 8.88
C LYS A 93 14.23 -12.93 10.09
N LEU A 94 13.04 -12.44 10.34
CA LEU A 94 12.13 -13.01 11.32
C LEU A 94 11.92 -14.51 11.03
N THR A 95 12.14 -15.33 12.05
CA THR A 95 11.89 -16.77 11.99
C THR A 95 10.41 -17.09 12.17
N PRO A 96 9.93 -18.31 11.82
CA PRO A 96 8.56 -18.73 12.10
C PRO A 96 8.14 -18.58 13.56
N ALA A 97 9.02 -18.80 14.52
CA ALA A 97 8.74 -18.57 15.93
C ALA A 97 8.51 -17.09 16.25
N LEU A 98 9.36 -16.21 15.71
CA LEU A 98 9.25 -14.75 15.94
C LEU A 98 8.00 -14.15 15.30
N PHE A 99 7.77 -14.41 14.01
CA PHE A 99 6.57 -13.85 13.39
C PHE A 99 5.28 -14.51 13.89
N GLY A 100 5.32 -15.77 14.33
CA GLY A 100 4.20 -16.40 15.03
C GLY A 100 3.87 -15.69 16.33
N ALA A 101 4.88 -15.42 17.17
CA ALA A 101 4.69 -14.67 18.42
C ALA A 101 4.14 -13.25 18.20
N ILE A 102 4.58 -12.55 17.12
CA ILE A 102 4.05 -11.24 16.76
C ILE A 102 2.57 -11.34 16.37
N ILE A 103 2.21 -12.30 15.52
CA ILE A 103 0.84 -12.47 15.02
C ILE A 103 -0.09 -12.84 16.18
N ASP A 104 0.29 -13.81 17.01
CA ASP A 104 -0.50 -14.22 18.17
C ASP A 104 -0.77 -13.04 19.11
N GLU A 105 0.28 -12.29 19.48
CA GLU A 105 0.16 -11.13 20.38
C GLU A 105 -0.66 -9.99 19.75
N ALA A 106 -0.49 -9.72 18.46
CA ALA A 106 -1.29 -8.70 17.77
C ALA A 106 -2.78 -9.05 17.79
N HIS A 107 -3.12 -10.31 17.55
CA HIS A 107 -4.51 -10.79 17.60
C HIS A 107 -5.09 -10.75 19.02
N GLU A 108 -4.29 -10.93 20.08
CA GLU A 108 -4.74 -10.74 21.47
C GLU A 108 -5.12 -9.27 21.77
N HIS A 109 -4.60 -8.33 20.96
CA HIS A 109 -4.90 -6.90 21.03
C HIS A 109 -5.89 -6.41 19.95
N ASP A 110 -6.56 -7.32 19.24
CA ASP A 110 -7.46 -7.00 18.11
C ASP A 110 -6.78 -6.22 16.97
N LEU A 111 -5.45 -6.37 16.80
CA LEU A 111 -4.66 -5.76 15.74
C LEU A 111 -4.38 -6.75 14.62
N GLN A 112 -4.58 -6.31 13.38
CA GLN A 112 -4.16 -7.06 12.20
C GLN A 112 -2.67 -6.91 11.95
N VAL A 113 -2.06 -7.91 11.29
CA VAL A 113 -0.64 -7.91 10.91
C VAL A 113 -0.49 -7.92 9.40
N THR A 114 0.24 -6.94 8.87
CA THR A 114 0.68 -6.94 7.47
C THR A 114 2.17 -7.20 7.35
N ALA A 115 2.56 -8.10 6.44
CA ALA A 115 3.94 -8.50 6.27
C ALA A 115 4.52 -8.05 4.91
N HIS A 116 5.69 -7.40 4.94
CA HIS A 116 6.58 -7.36 3.79
C HIS A 116 7.16 -8.76 3.55
N ILE A 117 7.08 -9.25 2.34
CA ILE A 117 7.61 -10.54 1.91
C ILE A 117 8.43 -10.42 0.63
N PHE A 118 9.29 -11.40 0.40
CA PHE A 118 10.01 -11.59 -0.86
C PHE A 118 9.82 -13.01 -1.40
N ALA A 119 10.13 -14.01 -0.56
CA ALA A 119 10.17 -15.40 -0.97
C ALA A 119 8.83 -16.13 -0.76
N LEU A 120 8.49 -17.02 -1.69
CA LEU A 120 7.30 -17.88 -1.61
C LEU A 120 7.27 -18.74 -0.34
N SER A 121 8.44 -19.24 0.11
CA SER A 121 8.53 -20.06 1.33
C SER A 121 8.12 -19.30 2.59
N ASP A 122 8.51 -18.02 2.69
CA ASP A 122 8.19 -17.17 3.84
C ASP A 122 6.70 -16.81 3.83
N ALA A 123 6.17 -16.49 2.64
CA ALA A 123 4.75 -16.22 2.46
C ALA A 123 3.87 -17.40 2.91
N LYS A 124 4.24 -18.65 2.57
CA LYS A 124 3.54 -19.84 3.05
C LYS A 124 3.63 -20.00 4.57
N GLY A 125 4.80 -19.73 5.15
CA GLY A 125 5.01 -19.76 6.60
C GLY A 125 4.11 -18.77 7.34
N LEU A 126 4.04 -17.53 6.85
CA LEU A 126 3.20 -16.47 7.38
C LEU A 126 1.70 -16.79 7.28
N LEU A 127 1.24 -17.32 6.14
CA LEU A 127 -0.16 -17.75 5.99
C LEU A 127 -0.54 -18.83 7.02
N ARG A 128 0.34 -19.81 7.26
CA ARG A 128 0.11 -20.84 8.29
C ARG A 128 0.12 -20.27 9.71
N ALA A 129 0.92 -19.22 9.96
CA ALA A 129 0.95 -18.52 11.23
C ALA A 129 -0.23 -17.57 11.46
N GLY A 130 -1.03 -17.30 10.43
CA GLY A 130 -2.24 -16.51 10.62
C GLY A 130 -2.14 -15.04 10.20
N VAL A 131 -1.13 -14.61 9.42
CA VAL A 131 -1.00 -13.23 8.94
C VAL A 131 -2.27 -12.75 8.21
N ASP A 132 -2.64 -11.48 8.37
CA ASP A 132 -3.88 -10.93 7.82
C ASP A 132 -3.71 -10.30 6.45
N ALA A 133 -2.51 -9.75 6.16
CA ALA A 133 -2.25 -9.17 4.85
C ALA A 133 -0.77 -9.30 4.44
N PHE A 134 -0.54 -9.26 3.14
CA PHE A 134 0.78 -9.00 2.60
C PHE A 134 0.86 -7.59 1.99
N ALA A 135 1.90 -6.86 2.36
CA ALA A 135 2.34 -5.66 1.68
C ALA A 135 3.47 -6.06 0.72
N HIS A 136 3.12 -6.38 -0.47
CA HIS A 136 3.82 -6.92 -1.63
C HIS A 136 3.45 -8.38 -1.95
N SER A 137 3.54 -8.72 -3.24
CA SER A 137 3.40 -10.10 -3.71
C SER A 137 4.71 -10.89 -3.52
N VAL A 138 4.64 -12.20 -3.71
CA VAL A 138 5.83 -13.05 -3.87
C VAL A 138 6.63 -12.56 -5.08
N ARG A 139 7.94 -12.40 -4.90
CA ARG A 139 8.83 -11.75 -5.89
C ARG A 139 9.89 -12.68 -6.47
N ASP A 140 10.23 -13.77 -5.78
CA ASP A 140 11.30 -14.69 -6.18
C ASP A 140 10.86 -15.69 -7.27
N ARG A 141 9.57 -15.98 -7.37
CA ARG A 141 9.01 -16.95 -8.34
C ARG A 141 7.49 -16.87 -8.46
N ASP A 142 6.96 -17.63 -9.40
CA ASP A 142 5.51 -17.83 -9.52
C ASP A 142 4.97 -18.61 -8.30
N VAL A 143 3.78 -18.20 -7.79
CA VAL A 143 3.10 -18.91 -6.71
C VAL A 143 2.61 -20.28 -7.19
N ASP A 144 2.63 -21.28 -6.30
CA ASP A 144 2.22 -22.64 -6.58
C ASP A 144 0.80 -22.95 -6.03
N ASP A 145 0.32 -24.18 -6.31
CA ASP A 145 -1.01 -24.61 -5.88
C ASP A 145 -1.17 -24.66 -4.37
N GLU A 146 -0.10 -24.98 -3.63
CA GLU A 146 -0.12 -24.97 -2.16
C GLU A 146 -0.33 -23.56 -1.61
N PHE A 147 0.34 -22.55 -2.17
CA PHE A 147 0.12 -21.17 -1.79
C PHE A 147 -1.33 -20.73 -2.02
N VAL A 148 -1.89 -21.04 -3.20
CA VAL A 148 -3.29 -20.74 -3.53
C VAL A 148 -4.25 -21.43 -2.56
N ALA A 149 -3.98 -22.69 -2.20
CA ALA A 149 -4.78 -23.41 -1.22
C ALA A 149 -4.76 -22.74 0.16
N LEU A 150 -3.54 -22.38 0.65
CA LEU A 150 -3.38 -21.69 1.93
C LEU A 150 -4.13 -20.34 1.99
N VAL A 151 -4.10 -19.56 0.92
CA VAL A 151 -4.84 -18.30 0.88
C VAL A 151 -6.34 -18.54 0.86
N ARG A 152 -6.83 -19.56 0.14
CA ARG A 152 -8.27 -19.91 0.12
C ARG A 152 -8.83 -20.36 1.47
N GLU A 153 -7.98 -20.92 2.34
CA GLU A 153 -8.35 -21.24 3.73
C GLU A 153 -8.52 -20.00 4.60
N ARG A 154 -8.16 -18.82 4.08
CA ARG A 154 -8.20 -17.53 4.78
C ARG A 154 -8.97 -16.48 4.00
N PRO A 155 -10.33 -16.52 4.03
CA PRO A 155 -11.18 -15.65 3.21
C PRO A 155 -11.03 -14.17 3.52
N ASP A 156 -10.55 -13.81 4.72
CA ASP A 156 -10.34 -12.43 5.15
C ASP A 156 -8.93 -11.90 4.81
N PHE A 157 -8.01 -12.78 4.37
CA PHE A 157 -6.66 -12.37 3.97
C PHE A 157 -6.69 -11.39 2.80
N VAL A 158 -5.85 -10.36 2.86
CA VAL A 158 -5.72 -9.34 1.81
C VAL A 158 -4.29 -9.30 1.25
N LEU A 159 -4.17 -9.34 -0.07
CA LEU A 159 -2.92 -9.05 -0.76
C LEU A 159 -2.93 -7.60 -1.25
N VAL A 160 -1.99 -6.78 -0.79
CA VAL A 160 -1.69 -5.46 -1.35
C VAL A 160 -0.48 -5.61 -2.27
N PRO A 161 -0.65 -5.58 -3.62
CA PRO A 161 0.39 -6.02 -4.54
C PRO A 161 1.61 -5.11 -4.58
N ASN A 162 1.44 -3.80 -4.56
CA ASN A 162 2.52 -2.82 -4.70
C ASN A 162 3.45 -3.23 -5.85
N LEU A 163 2.93 -3.20 -7.07
CA LEU A 163 3.64 -3.69 -8.24
C LEU A 163 4.91 -2.88 -8.51
N PRO A 164 6.01 -3.51 -8.93
CA PRO A 164 7.21 -2.79 -9.30
C PRO A 164 7.02 -2.06 -10.63
N ASN A 165 7.97 -1.18 -10.97
CA ASN A 165 7.98 -0.53 -12.29
C ASN A 165 7.83 -1.59 -13.42
N PRO A 166 6.82 -1.47 -14.30
CA PRO A 166 6.58 -2.43 -15.37
C PRO A 166 7.68 -2.44 -16.45
N GLY A 167 8.64 -1.53 -16.39
CA GLY A 167 9.75 -1.48 -17.32
C GLY A 167 9.36 -1.13 -18.76
N VAL A 168 8.22 -0.48 -18.95
CA VAL A 168 7.77 0.02 -20.26
C VAL A 168 7.87 1.54 -20.31
N ALA A 169 7.92 2.10 -21.52
CA ALA A 169 7.86 3.54 -21.69
C ALA A 169 6.47 4.06 -21.26
N ALA A 170 6.44 5.13 -20.48
CA ALA A 170 5.21 5.74 -19.99
C ALA A 170 5.11 7.21 -20.44
N ASP A 171 3.90 7.66 -20.75
CA ASP A 171 3.61 9.08 -20.95
C ASP A 171 3.25 9.72 -19.58
N LEU A 172 4.10 10.65 -19.14
CA LEU A 172 3.94 11.39 -17.89
C LEU A 172 3.38 12.79 -18.07
N SER A 173 2.97 13.18 -19.29
CA SER A 173 2.48 14.53 -19.62
C SER A 173 1.28 14.97 -18.76
N TRP A 174 0.48 14.03 -18.27
CA TRP A 174 -0.66 14.29 -17.40
C TRP A 174 -0.28 14.84 -16.01
N LEU A 175 1.02 14.80 -15.64
CA LEU A 175 1.53 15.35 -14.39
C LEU A 175 1.83 16.86 -14.46
N SER A 176 1.61 17.50 -15.60
CA SER A 176 1.91 18.93 -15.83
C SER A 176 1.22 19.89 -14.85
N GLY A 177 0.14 19.46 -14.20
CA GLY A 177 -0.55 20.24 -13.16
C GLY A 177 0.11 20.25 -11.77
N THR A 178 1.11 19.41 -11.53
CA THR A 178 1.74 19.26 -10.20
C THR A 178 3.25 19.12 -10.24
N VAL A 179 3.82 18.86 -11.41
CA VAL A 179 5.25 18.70 -11.60
C VAL A 179 5.77 19.83 -12.49
N PRO A 180 6.77 20.60 -12.05
CA PRO A 180 7.40 21.63 -12.87
C PRO A 180 7.93 21.09 -14.20
N ALA A 181 7.89 21.91 -15.26
CA ALA A 181 8.13 21.49 -16.63
C ALA A 181 9.53 20.88 -16.86
N ASP A 182 10.54 21.41 -16.20
CA ASP A 182 11.92 20.90 -16.26
C ASP A 182 12.06 19.54 -15.58
N GLN A 183 11.45 19.37 -14.41
CA GLN A 183 11.40 18.09 -13.69
C GLN A 183 10.59 17.06 -14.49
N LEU A 184 9.43 17.45 -15.01
CA LEU A 184 8.59 16.57 -15.85
C LEU A 184 9.35 16.09 -17.10
N SER A 185 10.09 17.01 -17.75
CA SER A 185 10.93 16.68 -18.90
C SER A 185 12.03 15.67 -18.54
N ALA A 186 12.67 15.84 -17.37
CA ALA A 186 13.68 14.90 -16.87
C ALA A 186 13.08 13.52 -16.50
N MET A 187 11.88 13.50 -15.90
CA MET A 187 11.16 12.27 -15.60
C MET A 187 10.75 11.52 -16.88
N GLN A 188 10.20 12.23 -17.87
CA GLN A 188 9.81 11.67 -19.16
C GLN A 188 10.99 11.04 -19.89
N ALA A 189 12.17 11.68 -19.85
CA ALA A 189 13.38 11.16 -20.47
C ALA A 189 13.87 9.83 -19.83
N ARG A 190 13.51 9.58 -18.57
CA ARG A 190 13.85 8.34 -17.83
C ARG A 190 12.77 7.26 -17.93
N ALA A 191 11.56 7.61 -18.32
CA ALA A 191 10.42 6.70 -18.47
C ALA A 191 10.55 5.86 -19.75
N THR A 192 11.62 5.05 -19.83
CA THR A 192 11.98 4.24 -20.99
C THR A 192 11.93 2.75 -20.66
N GLY A 193 11.93 1.91 -21.70
CA GLY A 193 11.91 0.45 -21.52
C GLY A 193 13.13 -0.07 -20.74
N ASN A 194 12.90 -1.01 -19.81
CA ASN A 194 13.91 -1.68 -19.00
C ASN A 194 13.60 -3.19 -18.92
N PRO A 195 14.33 -4.05 -19.64
CA PRO A 195 14.05 -5.49 -19.68
C PRO A 195 14.12 -6.18 -18.31
N GLN A 196 15.02 -5.76 -17.41
CA GLN A 196 15.13 -6.35 -16.08
C GLN A 196 13.91 -5.99 -15.22
N ALA A 197 13.42 -4.76 -15.31
CA ALA A 197 12.18 -4.36 -14.65
C ALA A 197 10.98 -5.15 -15.19
N GLN A 198 10.91 -5.38 -16.51
CA GLN A 198 9.86 -6.20 -17.14
C GLN A 198 9.84 -7.64 -16.62
N GLU A 199 11.00 -8.25 -16.39
CA GLU A 199 11.10 -9.59 -15.83
C GLU A 199 10.57 -9.63 -14.40
N SER A 200 11.01 -8.70 -13.55
CA SER A 200 10.56 -8.58 -12.16
C SER A 200 9.06 -8.29 -12.06
N PHE A 201 8.56 -7.39 -12.90
CA PHE A 201 7.12 -7.10 -13.01
C PHE A 201 6.35 -8.35 -13.45
N GLY A 202 6.85 -9.08 -14.46
CA GLY A 202 6.19 -10.24 -15.03
C GLY A 202 5.92 -11.36 -14.01
N ILE A 203 6.84 -11.61 -13.05
CA ILE A 203 6.61 -12.57 -11.96
C ILE A 203 5.43 -12.10 -11.09
N GLN A 204 5.45 -10.85 -10.65
CA GLN A 204 4.42 -10.33 -9.75
C GLN A 204 3.07 -10.17 -10.45
N ALA A 205 3.06 -9.79 -11.73
CA ALA A 205 1.85 -9.71 -12.55
C ALA A 205 1.18 -11.08 -12.71
N ARG A 206 1.94 -12.15 -13.03
CA ARG A 206 1.38 -13.50 -13.11
C ARG A 206 0.84 -13.99 -11.76
N ASN A 207 1.54 -13.66 -10.66
CA ASN A 207 1.09 -13.97 -9.32
C ASN A 207 -0.23 -13.24 -8.99
N LEU A 208 -0.32 -11.95 -9.30
CA LEU A 208 -1.53 -11.16 -9.09
C LEU A 208 -2.72 -11.72 -9.91
N ALA A 209 -2.52 -11.97 -11.20
CA ALA A 209 -3.55 -12.56 -12.06
C ALA A 209 -4.06 -13.88 -11.48
N ARG A 210 -3.16 -14.80 -11.13
CA ARG A 210 -3.53 -16.11 -10.56
C ARG A 210 -4.30 -16.01 -9.26
N LEU A 211 -3.90 -15.08 -8.37
CA LEU A 211 -4.55 -14.89 -7.08
C LEU A 211 -5.90 -14.20 -7.22
N SER A 212 -6.01 -13.22 -8.11
CA SER A 212 -7.28 -12.58 -8.45
C SER A 212 -8.29 -13.58 -9.04
N GLU A 213 -7.87 -14.41 -10.00
CA GLU A 213 -8.69 -15.51 -10.56
C GLU A 213 -9.09 -16.54 -9.48
N ALA A 214 -8.24 -16.75 -8.48
CA ALA A 214 -8.53 -17.62 -7.35
C ALA A 214 -9.51 -17.03 -6.33
N GLY A 215 -9.94 -15.77 -6.50
CA GLY A 215 -10.86 -15.06 -5.63
C GLY A 215 -10.23 -14.52 -4.36
N VAL A 216 -8.90 -14.33 -4.34
CA VAL A 216 -8.19 -13.68 -3.24
C VAL A 216 -8.56 -12.21 -3.19
N ARG A 217 -8.80 -11.69 -1.99
CA ARG A 217 -9.08 -10.27 -1.78
C ARG A 217 -7.83 -9.45 -2.06
N ILE A 218 -7.92 -8.53 -3.01
CA ILE A 218 -6.83 -7.65 -3.39
C ILE A 218 -7.10 -6.26 -2.81
N GLY A 219 -6.15 -5.73 -2.04
CA GLY A 219 -6.11 -4.35 -1.59
C GLY A 219 -5.22 -3.50 -2.49
N PHE A 220 -4.95 -2.27 -2.06
CA PHE A 220 -4.27 -1.28 -2.88
C PHE A 220 -3.18 -0.54 -2.09
N GLY A 221 -2.02 -0.33 -2.72
CA GLY A 221 -0.92 0.46 -2.15
C GLY A 221 0.18 0.70 -3.17
N THR A 222 1.05 1.68 -2.90
CA THR A 222 2.13 2.12 -3.82
C THR A 222 3.53 1.97 -3.24
N ASP A 223 3.66 1.49 -2.00
CA ASP A 223 4.93 1.37 -1.26
C ASP A 223 5.72 2.70 -1.20
N GLY A 224 5.03 3.79 -0.90
CA GLY A 224 5.60 5.13 -0.90
C GLY A 224 5.61 5.75 -2.30
N GLY A 225 6.65 6.50 -2.59
CA GLY A 225 6.80 7.17 -3.88
C GLY A 225 6.00 8.46 -3.99
N ALA A 226 5.76 8.89 -5.22
CA ALA A 226 5.03 10.11 -5.50
C ALA A 226 3.51 9.90 -5.34
N PRO A 227 2.75 10.87 -4.82
CA PRO A 227 1.30 10.77 -4.66
C PRO A 227 0.52 10.43 -5.93
N TRP A 228 1.04 10.75 -7.10
CA TRP A 228 0.45 10.38 -8.39
C TRP A 228 0.60 8.89 -8.75
N ALA A 229 1.49 8.16 -8.05
CA ALA A 229 1.73 6.74 -8.31
C ALA A 229 0.49 5.87 -8.10
N VAL A 230 -0.52 6.36 -7.38
CA VAL A 230 -1.81 5.67 -7.21
C VAL A 230 -2.50 5.37 -8.54
N HIS A 231 -2.41 6.27 -9.52
CA HIS A 231 -2.98 6.03 -10.84
C HIS A 231 -2.15 5.06 -11.67
N GLN A 232 -0.82 5.04 -11.43
CA GLN A 232 0.07 4.07 -12.08
C GLN A 232 -0.18 2.67 -11.55
N GLU A 233 -0.32 2.50 -10.22
CA GLU A 233 -0.62 1.20 -9.63
C GLU A 233 -1.94 0.62 -10.14
N LEU A 234 -3.00 1.44 -10.28
CA LEU A 234 -4.27 1.01 -10.90
C LEU A 234 -4.07 0.50 -12.33
N GLU A 235 -3.27 1.21 -13.12
CA GLU A 235 -2.94 0.82 -14.49
C GLU A 235 -2.11 -0.47 -14.52
N ASP A 236 -1.14 -0.60 -13.63
CA ASP A 236 -0.29 -1.78 -13.51
C ASP A 236 -1.09 -3.01 -13.05
N MET A 237 -2.04 -2.85 -12.11
CA MET A 237 -2.96 -3.93 -11.70
C MET A 237 -3.81 -4.43 -12.86
N VAL A 238 -4.34 -3.52 -13.69
CA VAL A 238 -5.12 -3.90 -14.89
C VAL A 238 -4.22 -4.55 -15.93
N SER A 239 -3.01 -4.03 -16.16
CA SER A 239 -2.05 -4.65 -17.08
C SER A 239 -1.58 -6.02 -16.61
N ALA A 240 -1.60 -6.27 -15.31
CA ALA A 240 -1.34 -7.57 -14.69
C ALA A 240 -2.52 -8.55 -14.78
N GLY A 241 -3.66 -8.15 -15.35
CA GLY A 241 -4.80 -9.04 -15.63
C GLY A 241 -6.05 -8.83 -14.77
N MET A 242 -6.06 -7.87 -13.84
CA MET A 242 -7.30 -7.52 -13.13
C MET A 242 -8.26 -6.76 -14.05
N THR A 243 -9.57 -6.86 -13.79
CA THR A 243 -10.52 -5.97 -14.47
C THR A 243 -10.43 -4.56 -13.88
N PRO A 244 -10.77 -3.50 -14.65
CA PRO A 244 -10.83 -2.13 -14.10
C PRO A 244 -11.77 -2.03 -12.87
N SER A 245 -12.87 -2.79 -12.87
CA SER A 245 -13.79 -2.86 -11.73
C SER A 245 -13.11 -3.42 -10.48
N ASP A 246 -12.38 -4.54 -10.61
CA ASP A 246 -11.71 -5.18 -9.47
C ASP A 246 -10.58 -4.32 -8.93
N ALA A 247 -9.84 -3.62 -9.81
CA ALA A 247 -8.81 -2.67 -9.40
C ALA A 247 -9.40 -1.48 -8.60
N ILE A 248 -10.57 -0.96 -9.00
CA ILE A 248 -11.28 0.10 -8.26
C ILE A 248 -11.78 -0.43 -6.91
N VAL A 249 -12.37 -1.63 -6.86
CA VAL A 249 -12.79 -2.27 -5.61
C VAL A 249 -11.59 -2.47 -4.67
N ALA A 250 -10.44 -2.92 -5.18
CA ALA A 250 -9.20 -3.03 -4.42
C ALA A 250 -8.78 -1.69 -3.80
N ALA A 251 -8.84 -0.60 -4.58
CA ALA A 251 -8.44 0.75 -4.15
C ALA A 251 -9.49 1.46 -3.27
N THR A 252 -10.67 0.88 -3.07
CA THR A 252 -11.77 1.49 -2.30
C THR A 252 -12.23 0.57 -1.17
N SER A 253 -13.24 -0.27 -1.39
CA SER A 253 -13.87 -1.04 -0.31
C SER A 253 -12.93 -2.05 0.32
N THR A 254 -12.13 -2.81 -0.45
CA THR A 254 -11.22 -3.81 0.13
C THR A 254 -10.14 -3.17 1.01
N SER A 255 -9.57 -2.04 0.57
CA SER A 255 -8.57 -1.31 1.37
C SER A 255 -9.18 -0.66 2.60
N ALA A 256 -10.41 -0.14 2.51
CA ALA A 256 -11.13 0.41 3.66
C ALA A 256 -11.42 -0.68 4.70
N GLU A 257 -11.86 -1.86 4.26
CA GLU A 257 -12.11 -3.00 5.13
C GLU A 257 -10.84 -3.50 5.83
N LEU A 258 -9.71 -3.60 5.10
CA LEU A 258 -8.41 -3.96 5.67
C LEU A 258 -7.97 -3.00 6.79
N LEU A 259 -8.29 -1.73 6.66
CA LEU A 259 -7.92 -0.69 7.63
C LEU A 259 -9.04 -0.37 8.64
N HIS A 260 -10.09 -1.21 8.70
CA HIS A 260 -11.26 -1.02 9.57
C HIS A 260 -11.95 0.35 9.44
N LEU A 261 -11.86 0.97 8.26
CA LEU A 261 -12.53 2.23 7.94
C LEU A 261 -13.97 1.95 7.51
N SER A 262 -14.88 1.87 8.47
CA SER A 262 -16.29 1.49 8.24
C SER A 262 -17.15 2.58 7.60
N ASP A 263 -16.65 3.81 7.55
CA ASP A 263 -17.38 4.99 7.07
C ASP A 263 -17.04 5.42 5.64
N VAL A 264 -16.08 4.73 4.98
CA VAL A 264 -15.60 5.02 3.62
C VAL A 264 -15.49 3.74 2.76
N GLY A 265 -15.01 3.88 1.52
CA GLY A 265 -14.79 2.76 0.58
C GLY A 265 -15.99 2.47 -0.32
N THR A 266 -17.19 2.92 0.03
CA THR A 266 -18.40 2.77 -0.79
C THR A 266 -19.25 4.05 -0.76
N LEU A 267 -20.01 4.29 -1.84
CA LEU A 267 -20.99 5.38 -1.88
C LEU A 267 -22.35 4.86 -1.44
N ALA A 268 -22.71 5.10 -0.18
CA ALA A 268 -23.97 4.68 0.41
C ALA A 268 -24.50 5.71 1.40
N SER A 269 -25.80 5.69 1.66
CA SER A 269 -26.41 6.56 2.68
C SER A 269 -25.83 6.24 4.07
N GLY A 270 -25.40 7.25 4.79
CA GLY A 270 -24.79 7.13 6.13
C GLY A 270 -23.27 7.00 6.10
N GLN A 271 -22.66 6.84 4.94
CA GLN A 271 -21.21 6.86 4.78
C GLN A 271 -20.67 8.30 4.68
N SER A 272 -19.37 8.48 4.91
CA SER A 272 -18.69 9.74 4.67
C SER A 272 -18.75 10.09 3.18
N ALA A 273 -18.95 11.36 2.88
CA ALA A 273 -18.98 11.84 1.50
C ALA A 273 -17.55 12.05 0.98
N ASP A 274 -16.81 10.93 0.85
CA ASP A 274 -15.48 10.86 0.26
C ASP A 274 -15.61 10.21 -1.13
N PHE A 275 -15.45 11.01 -2.19
CA PHE A 275 -15.58 10.52 -3.56
C PHE A 275 -14.82 11.38 -4.57
N VAL A 276 -14.54 10.78 -5.72
CA VAL A 276 -13.90 11.43 -6.87
C VAL A 276 -14.89 11.48 -8.03
N VAL A 277 -15.00 12.65 -8.66
CA VAL A 277 -15.74 12.83 -9.91
C VAL A 277 -14.74 12.80 -11.06
N LEU A 278 -14.99 11.94 -12.03
CA LEU A 278 -14.13 11.75 -13.20
C LEU A 278 -14.83 12.25 -14.47
N ASP A 279 -14.06 12.83 -15.41
CA ASP A 279 -14.56 13.28 -16.71
C ASP A 279 -14.84 12.14 -17.68
N ALA A 280 -14.34 10.92 -17.40
CA ALA A 280 -14.57 9.75 -18.24
C ALA A 280 -14.66 8.47 -17.39
N ASN A 281 -15.32 7.46 -17.96
CA ASN A 281 -15.58 6.20 -17.25
C ASN A 281 -14.32 5.34 -17.11
N PRO A 282 -13.83 5.10 -15.88
CA PRO A 282 -12.62 4.29 -15.63
C PRO A 282 -12.84 2.79 -15.92
N LEU A 283 -14.07 2.32 -16.00
CA LEU A 283 -14.38 0.93 -16.37
C LEU A 283 -14.12 0.65 -17.85
N ASN A 284 -14.13 1.69 -18.70
CA ASN A 284 -13.79 1.57 -20.12
C ASN A 284 -12.27 1.63 -20.36
N ASP A 285 -11.58 2.41 -19.54
CA ASP A 285 -10.13 2.59 -19.56
C ASP A 285 -9.70 3.09 -18.18
N ILE A 286 -8.88 2.31 -17.48
CA ILE A 286 -8.44 2.62 -16.12
C ILE A 286 -7.64 3.92 -16.04
N THR A 287 -6.97 4.33 -17.12
CA THR A 287 -6.25 5.62 -17.20
C THR A 287 -7.17 6.83 -17.03
N ASN A 288 -8.48 6.67 -17.22
CA ASN A 288 -9.47 7.71 -16.95
C ASN A 288 -9.57 8.10 -15.46
N THR A 289 -9.02 7.31 -14.54
CA THR A 289 -8.85 7.70 -13.13
C THR A 289 -8.01 8.97 -12.98
N ARG A 290 -7.13 9.28 -13.93
CA ARG A 290 -6.32 10.52 -14.00
C ARG A 290 -7.14 11.76 -14.35
N ARG A 291 -8.34 11.59 -14.94
CA ARG A 291 -9.21 12.65 -15.43
C ARG A 291 -10.17 13.12 -14.35
N ILE A 292 -9.58 13.65 -13.26
CA ILE A 292 -10.32 14.08 -12.07
C ILE A 292 -10.92 15.46 -12.32
N ALA A 293 -12.26 15.55 -12.32
CA ALA A 293 -13.00 16.81 -12.34
C ALA A 293 -13.02 17.45 -10.96
N SER A 294 -13.35 16.69 -9.90
CA SER A 294 -13.35 17.16 -8.53
C SER A 294 -13.13 16.02 -7.54
N VAL A 295 -12.65 16.36 -6.35
CA VAL A 295 -12.47 15.44 -5.20
C VAL A 295 -13.22 16.01 -4.01
N TYR A 296 -14.00 15.18 -3.36
CA TYR A 296 -14.69 15.51 -2.12
C TYR A 296 -14.18 14.63 -0.99
N LEU A 297 -13.81 15.25 0.12
CA LEU A 297 -13.41 14.56 1.35
C LEU A 297 -14.27 15.08 2.51
N ARG A 298 -14.93 14.16 3.20
CA ARG A 298 -15.85 14.48 4.33
C ARG A 298 -16.89 15.54 3.95
N GLY A 299 -17.40 15.45 2.71
CA GLY A 299 -18.40 16.35 2.15
C GLY A 299 -17.89 17.72 1.69
N SER A 300 -16.60 17.99 1.81
CA SER A 300 -15.98 19.25 1.33
C SER A 300 -15.17 19.02 0.08
N GLU A 301 -15.31 19.91 -0.88
CA GLU A 301 -14.50 19.87 -2.11
C GLU A 301 -13.04 20.25 -1.80
N VAL A 302 -12.11 19.48 -2.34
CA VAL A 302 -10.67 19.72 -2.25
C VAL A 302 -10.28 20.82 -3.23
N ASP A 303 -9.65 21.89 -2.74
CA ASP A 303 -9.14 22.97 -3.60
C ASP A 303 -7.88 22.53 -4.35
N ARG A 304 -8.13 21.79 -5.45
CA ARG A 304 -7.06 21.25 -6.31
C ARG A 304 -6.26 22.34 -7.01
N GLU A 305 -6.87 23.50 -7.33
CA GLU A 305 -6.18 24.62 -7.95
C GLU A 305 -5.13 25.23 -7.00
N ALA A 306 -5.51 25.47 -5.75
CA ALA A 306 -4.58 25.98 -4.74
C ALA A 306 -3.45 24.98 -4.43
N ILE A 307 -3.75 23.69 -4.37
CA ILE A 307 -2.71 22.64 -4.19
C ILE A 307 -1.75 22.62 -5.37
N SER A 308 -2.26 22.57 -6.60
CA SER A 308 -1.45 22.62 -7.83
C SER A 308 -0.51 23.83 -7.85
N ALA A 309 -1.03 25.02 -7.56
CA ALA A 309 -0.25 26.24 -7.53
C ALA A 309 0.92 26.18 -6.52
N ARG A 310 0.66 25.61 -5.33
CA ARG A 310 1.72 25.42 -4.30
C ARG A 310 2.79 24.42 -4.74
N LEU A 311 2.37 23.29 -5.36
CA LEU A 311 3.30 22.27 -5.81
C LEU A 311 4.22 22.76 -6.92
N LEU A 312 3.66 23.49 -7.89
CA LEU A 312 4.45 24.09 -8.98
C LEU A 312 5.42 25.17 -8.46
N ALA A 313 4.99 25.95 -7.47
CA ALA A 313 5.85 26.98 -6.85
C ALA A 313 6.98 26.39 -5.98
N ALA A 314 6.76 25.28 -5.32
CA ALA A 314 7.77 24.64 -4.44
C ALA A 314 8.90 23.93 -5.21
N GLY A 315 8.70 23.64 -6.48
CA GLY A 315 9.67 22.94 -7.33
C GLY A 315 10.54 23.88 -8.20
N GLY A 316 10.38 25.21 -8.05
CA GLY A 316 11.13 26.23 -8.82
C GLY A 316 12.39 26.72 -8.11
#